data_aee6c1fe8f9c40b8f6ad2b7adcd66048
#
_entry.id   aee6c1fe8f9c40b8f6ad2b7adcd66048
#
_cell.length_a   1.000
_cell.length_b   1.000
_cell.length_c   1.000
_cell.angle_alpha   90.00
_cell.angle_beta   90.00
_cell.angle_gamma   90.00
#
_symmetry.space_group_name_H-M   'P 1'
#
loop_
_entity.id
_entity.type
_entity.pdbx_description
1 polymer ?
#
loop_
_entity_poly.entity_id
_entity_poly.type
_entity_poly.pdbx_seq_one_letter_code
_entity_poly.pdbx_strand_id
1 'polypeptide(L)'
;MSALYQEMFGNLVAQTLKLGQIAEIIKGEQVNGTELLEQGEYYVMNGGTLPSGWLNKYNTEANTISISEGGNSCGYVQYNTSRYWSGGHCYSLKILHPQETSDLYLYHFLKWQEEYIMALRIGSGLPNIQKKDLLRFPVILPTIAQQNKIISILSAIEEKVLCEISITKYIIKQKEYLLSQLFI
;
A
#
# COMPACT_ATOMS: atom_id res chain seq x y z
N MET A 1 9.75 -8.14 7.73
CA MET A 1 8.45 -7.46 8.03
C MET A 1 7.41 -8.41 8.62
N SER A 2 7.14 -9.61 8.09
CA SER A 2 6.09 -10.51 8.60
C SER A 2 6.19 -10.82 10.10
N ALA A 3 7.37 -11.22 10.61
CA ALA A 3 7.57 -11.49 12.03
C ALA A 3 7.35 -10.24 12.92
N LEU A 4 7.78 -9.06 12.43
CA LEU A 4 7.56 -7.80 13.14
C LEU A 4 6.08 -7.42 13.20
N TYR A 5 5.35 -7.57 12.11
CA TYR A 5 3.90 -7.37 12.10
C TYR A 5 3.19 -8.32 13.07
N GLN A 6 3.60 -9.59 13.10
CA GLN A 6 3.05 -10.54 14.04
C GLN A 6 3.30 -10.14 15.51
N GLU A 7 4.48 -9.59 15.81
CA GLU A 7 4.80 -9.07 17.14
C GLU A 7 3.95 -7.84 17.50
N MET A 8 3.78 -6.90 16.56
CA MET A 8 3.06 -5.64 16.78
C MET A 8 1.53 -5.82 16.83
N PHE A 9 0.97 -6.70 16.01
CA PHE A 9 -0.48 -6.83 15.82
C PHE A 9 -1.04 -8.13 16.38
N GLY A 10 -0.26 -9.22 16.45
CA GLY A 10 -0.76 -10.56 16.75
C GLY A 10 -1.38 -10.73 18.14
N ASN A 11 -0.93 -9.96 19.13
CA ASN A 11 -1.44 -9.97 20.51
C ASN A 11 -2.14 -8.66 20.88
N LEU A 12 -2.46 -7.81 19.89
CA LEU A 12 -3.08 -6.52 20.12
C LEU A 12 -4.54 -6.71 20.55
N VAL A 13 -4.86 -6.26 21.76
CA VAL A 13 -6.22 -6.29 22.30
C VAL A 13 -6.80 -4.88 22.24
N ALA A 14 -7.77 -4.69 21.36
CA ALA A 14 -8.46 -3.43 21.16
C ALA A 14 -9.84 -3.67 20.53
N GLN A 15 -10.60 -2.60 20.33
CA GLN A 15 -11.88 -2.67 19.63
C GLN A 15 -11.69 -3.18 18.20
N THR A 16 -12.55 -4.10 17.77
CA THR A 16 -12.62 -4.52 16.37
C THR A 16 -13.77 -3.81 15.67
N LEU A 17 -13.46 -3.08 14.61
CA LEU A 17 -14.41 -2.38 13.75
C LEU A 17 -14.36 -2.95 12.34
N LYS A 18 -15.43 -2.72 11.56
CA LYS A 18 -15.42 -3.01 10.14
C LYS A 18 -14.66 -1.90 9.39
N LEU A 19 -13.92 -2.25 8.34
CA LEU A 19 -13.19 -1.26 7.53
C LEU A 19 -14.09 -0.12 7.04
N GLY A 20 -15.34 -0.41 6.65
CA GLY A 20 -16.30 0.61 6.24
C GLY A 20 -16.79 1.56 7.35
N GLN A 21 -16.49 1.27 8.63
CA GLN A 21 -16.74 2.19 9.75
C GLN A 21 -15.53 3.13 9.98
N ILE A 22 -14.37 2.79 9.43
CA ILE A 22 -13.10 3.50 9.60
C ILE A 22 -12.77 4.35 8.37
N ALA A 23 -13.05 3.81 7.18
CA ALA A 23 -12.73 4.45 5.91
C ALA A 23 -13.83 4.30 4.87
N GLU A 24 -14.03 5.35 4.09
CA GLU A 24 -14.77 5.27 2.84
C GLU A 24 -13.89 4.57 1.79
N ILE A 25 -14.45 3.57 1.10
CA ILE A 25 -13.80 2.88 0.00
C ILE A 25 -14.27 3.50 -1.30
N ILE A 26 -13.37 4.13 -2.04
CA ILE A 26 -13.65 4.82 -3.28
C ILE A 26 -13.10 3.97 -4.42
N LYS A 27 -13.94 3.62 -5.40
CA LYS A 27 -13.48 2.96 -6.62
C LYS A 27 -12.83 3.99 -7.53
N GLY A 28 -11.67 3.66 -8.09
CA GLY A 28 -10.98 4.51 -9.03
C GLY A 28 -11.70 4.64 -10.38
N GLU A 29 -11.22 5.55 -11.20
CA GLU A 29 -11.81 5.89 -12.49
C GLU A 29 -11.04 5.24 -13.63
N GLN A 30 -11.78 4.63 -14.56
CA GLN A 30 -11.18 4.03 -15.75
C GLN A 30 -10.47 5.09 -16.59
N VAL A 31 -9.26 4.75 -17.04
CA VAL A 31 -8.50 5.55 -18.00
C VAL A 31 -8.22 4.71 -19.24
N ASN A 32 -8.30 5.33 -20.40
CA ASN A 32 -7.96 4.67 -21.65
C ASN A 32 -6.44 4.42 -21.74
N GLY A 33 -6.03 3.24 -22.17
CA GLY A 33 -4.60 2.94 -22.35
C GLY A 33 -3.88 3.89 -23.31
N THR A 34 -4.62 4.45 -24.26
CA THR A 34 -4.09 5.46 -25.22
C THR A 34 -3.82 6.84 -24.59
N GLU A 35 -4.39 7.11 -23.41
CA GLU A 35 -4.15 8.35 -22.65
C GLU A 35 -2.92 8.25 -21.75
N LEU A 36 -2.43 7.04 -21.50
CA LEU A 36 -1.28 6.81 -20.63
C LEU A 36 0.01 7.28 -21.32
N LEU A 37 0.80 8.04 -20.58
CA LEU A 37 2.10 8.54 -20.99
C LEU A 37 3.20 7.62 -20.43
N GLU A 38 4.35 7.57 -21.10
CA GLU A 38 5.55 6.91 -20.57
C GLU A 38 6.16 7.71 -19.40
N GLN A 39 5.99 9.04 -19.42
CA GLN A 39 6.41 9.97 -18.37
C GLN A 39 5.34 11.03 -18.19
N GLY A 40 5.07 11.43 -16.97
CA GLY A 40 4.08 12.45 -16.62
C GLY A 40 4.21 12.87 -15.16
N GLU A 41 3.33 13.77 -14.73
CA GLU A 41 3.40 14.35 -13.39
C GLU A 41 2.89 13.37 -12.31
N TYR A 42 1.85 12.57 -12.64
CA TYR A 42 1.20 11.65 -11.69
C TYR A 42 1.17 10.24 -12.25
N TYR A 43 1.58 9.27 -11.43
CA TYR A 43 1.51 7.86 -11.80
C TYR A 43 0.07 7.33 -11.72
N VAL A 44 -0.20 6.26 -12.47
CA VAL A 44 -1.50 5.60 -12.53
C VAL A 44 -1.41 4.23 -11.87
N MET A 45 -2.19 4.00 -10.80
CA MET A 45 -2.38 2.69 -10.18
C MET A 45 -3.69 2.08 -10.68
N ASN A 46 -3.59 1.01 -11.46
CA ASN A 46 -4.75 0.35 -12.07
C ASN A 46 -4.81 -1.16 -11.75
N GLY A 47 -4.70 -1.51 -10.48
CA GLY A 47 -4.81 -2.89 -10.01
C GLY A 47 -3.51 -3.71 -10.05
N GLY A 48 -2.38 -3.11 -10.43
CA GLY A 48 -1.04 -3.71 -10.36
C GLY A 48 -0.32 -3.41 -9.06
N THR A 49 0.90 -3.96 -8.93
CA THR A 49 1.85 -3.63 -7.85
C THR A 49 2.77 -2.47 -8.23
N LEU A 50 2.80 -2.11 -9.52
CA LEU A 50 3.57 -1.02 -10.11
C LEU A 50 2.64 -0.11 -10.93
N PRO A 51 3.04 1.15 -11.16
CA PRO A 51 2.29 2.05 -12.02
C PRO A 51 2.09 1.47 -13.44
N SER A 52 0.89 1.66 -13.98
CA SER A 52 0.55 1.26 -15.35
C SER A 52 0.97 2.29 -16.40
N GLY A 53 1.37 3.48 -15.99
CA GLY A 53 1.77 4.61 -16.80
C GLY A 53 1.63 5.92 -16.01
N TRP A 54 1.58 7.04 -16.73
CA TRP A 54 1.55 8.37 -16.14
C TRP A 54 0.47 9.23 -16.78
N LEU A 55 0.03 10.25 -16.05
CA LEU A 55 -0.88 11.31 -16.54
C LEU A 55 -0.41 12.68 -16.03
N ASN A 56 -0.95 13.77 -16.62
CA ASN A 56 -0.77 15.12 -16.11
C ASN A 56 -1.97 15.61 -15.28
N LYS A 57 -2.77 14.67 -14.78
CA LYS A 57 -3.90 14.89 -13.88
C LYS A 57 -3.93 13.79 -12.83
N TYR A 58 -4.52 14.07 -11.68
CA TYR A 58 -4.74 13.11 -10.59
C TYR A 58 -6.20 13.13 -10.15
N ASN A 59 -6.65 12.06 -9.51
CA ASN A 59 -7.97 11.97 -8.88
C ASN A 59 -7.89 11.55 -7.40
N THR A 60 -6.69 11.28 -6.89
CA THR A 60 -6.49 10.81 -5.52
C THR A 60 -5.32 11.57 -4.89
N GLU A 61 -5.54 12.04 -3.65
CA GLU A 61 -4.56 12.80 -2.89
C GLU A 61 -3.41 11.92 -2.39
N ALA A 62 -2.30 12.57 -2.01
CA ALA A 62 -1.17 11.93 -1.34
C ALA A 62 -1.58 11.31 0.01
N ASN A 63 -0.74 10.45 0.54
CA ASN A 63 -0.92 9.75 1.81
C ASN A 63 -2.21 8.91 1.86
N THR A 64 -2.49 8.23 0.76
CA THR A 64 -3.71 7.43 0.59
C THR A 64 -3.37 5.95 0.44
N ILE A 65 -4.12 5.09 1.13
CA ILE A 65 -4.04 3.64 0.97
C ILE A 65 -4.80 3.24 -0.28
N SER A 66 -4.19 2.40 -1.13
CA SER A 66 -4.88 1.75 -2.24
C SER A 66 -4.88 0.23 -2.08
N ILE A 67 -5.94 -0.40 -2.61
CA ILE A 67 -6.10 -1.85 -2.66
C ILE A 67 -6.42 -2.24 -4.10
N SER A 68 -5.65 -3.15 -4.66
CA SER A 68 -5.91 -3.70 -5.99
C SER A 68 -7.24 -4.47 -5.99
N GLU A 69 -8.16 -4.09 -6.88
CA GLU A 69 -9.47 -4.74 -7.00
C GLU A 69 -9.38 -6.07 -7.74
N GLY A 70 -8.53 -6.15 -8.76
CA GLY A 70 -8.59 -7.28 -9.69
C GLY A 70 -7.24 -7.74 -10.26
N GLY A 71 -7.30 -8.83 -10.99
CA GLY A 71 -6.15 -9.47 -11.63
C GLY A 71 -5.26 -10.23 -10.65
N ASN A 72 -4.02 -10.52 -11.07
CA ASN A 72 -3.07 -11.33 -10.27
C ASN A 72 -2.67 -10.67 -8.95
N SER A 73 -2.73 -9.34 -8.88
CA SER A 73 -2.40 -8.54 -7.68
C SER A 73 -3.63 -8.23 -6.83
N CYS A 74 -4.76 -8.88 -7.09
CA CYS A 74 -6.02 -8.66 -6.38
C CYS A 74 -5.82 -8.76 -4.87
N GLY A 75 -6.13 -7.68 -4.13
CA GLY A 75 -5.92 -7.56 -2.69
C GLY A 75 -4.59 -6.95 -2.26
N TYR A 76 -3.69 -6.63 -3.21
CA TYR A 76 -2.44 -5.95 -2.89
C TYR A 76 -2.70 -4.58 -2.27
N VAL A 77 -2.12 -4.34 -1.10
CA VAL A 77 -2.26 -3.10 -0.33
C VAL A 77 -1.01 -2.24 -0.50
N GLN A 78 -1.18 -0.98 -0.86
CA GLN A 78 -0.11 -0.02 -1.07
C GLN A 78 -0.41 1.31 -0.38
N TYR A 79 0.64 1.98 0.13
CA TYR A 79 0.59 3.36 0.60
C TYR A 79 1.17 4.30 -0.45
N ASN A 80 0.41 5.31 -0.84
CA ASN A 80 0.76 6.26 -1.90
C ASN A 80 1.14 7.58 -1.27
N THR A 81 2.43 7.91 -1.23
CA THR A 81 2.96 9.12 -0.58
C THR A 81 2.82 10.38 -1.40
N SER A 82 2.50 10.27 -2.69
CA SER A 82 2.24 11.39 -3.59
C SER A 82 0.87 11.27 -4.25
N ARG A 83 0.38 12.36 -4.83
CA ARG A 83 -0.84 12.37 -5.65
C ARG A 83 -0.71 11.40 -6.81
N TYR A 84 -1.82 10.75 -7.18
CA TYR A 84 -1.83 9.77 -8.25
C TYR A 84 -3.20 9.64 -8.89
N TRP A 85 -3.29 8.91 -9.99
CA TRP A 85 -4.56 8.50 -10.58
C TRP A 85 -4.91 7.09 -10.11
N SER A 86 -6.01 6.97 -9.37
CA SER A 86 -6.61 5.69 -9.02
C SER A 86 -7.44 5.20 -10.19
N GLY A 87 -6.99 4.13 -10.85
CA GLY A 87 -7.62 3.53 -12.02
C GLY A 87 -8.82 2.64 -11.67
N GLY A 88 -9.57 2.24 -12.68
CA GLY A 88 -10.83 1.49 -12.52
C GLY A 88 -10.72 0.12 -11.84
N HIS A 89 -9.52 -0.44 -11.73
CA HIS A 89 -9.23 -1.69 -11.02
C HIS A 89 -8.52 -1.46 -9.67
N CYS A 90 -8.70 -0.29 -9.08
CA CYS A 90 -8.10 0.09 -7.82
C CYS A 90 -9.17 0.69 -6.90
N TYR A 91 -9.10 0.36 -5.61
CA TYR A 91 -9.82 1.07 -4.55
C TYR A 91 -8.84 1.99 -3.82
N SER A 92 -9.29 3.19 -3.45
CA SER A 92 -8.61 4.09 -2.53
C SER A 92 -9.41 4.23 -1.24
N LEU A 93 -8.72 4.41 -0.10
CA LEU A 93 -9.35 4.53 1.21
C LEU A 93 -9.24 5.98 1.72
N LYS A 94 -10.38 6.57 2.06
CA LYS A 94 -10.45 7.87 2.70
C LYS A 94 -10.86 7.70 4.16
N ILE A 95 -9.99 8.04 5.10
CA ILE A 95 -10.26 7.92 6.54
C ILE A 95 -11.43 8.83 6.93
N LEU A 96 -12.40 8.28 7.65
CA LEU A 96 -13.61 8.99 8.10
C LEU A 96 -13.32 9.86 9.34
N HIS A 97 -12.50 9.38 10.25
CA HIS A 97 -12.19 10.02 11.54
C HIS A 97 -10.67 10.12 11.75
N PRO A 98 -9.99 11.11 11.14
CA PRO A 98 -8.53 11.23 11.22
C PRO A 98 -7.99 11.47 12.64
N GLN A 99 -8.83 11.98 13.56
CA GLN A 99 -8.49 12.15 14.97
C GLN A 99 -8.44 10.82 15.75
N GLU A 100 -9.06 9.76 15.23
CA GLU A 100 -9.16 8.45 15.88
C GLU A 100 -8.36 7.37 15.15
N THR A 101 -8.11 7.58 13.84
CA THR A 101 -7.45 6.60 12.97
C THR A 101 -6.34 7.24 12.18
N SER A 102 -5.11 6.75 12.38
CA SER A 102 -3.98 7.09 11.52
C SER A 102 -4.02 6.26 10.23
N ASP A 103 -3.80 6.92 9.10
CA ASP A 103 -3.66 6.30 7.78
C ASP A 103 -2.49 5.30 7.73
N LEU A 104 -1.33 5.66 8.30
CA LEU A 104 -0.17 4.77 8.38
C LEU A 104 -0.45 3.53 9.25
N TYR A 105 -1.16 3.71 10.39
CA TYR A 105 -1.56 2.55 11.19
C TYR A 105 -2.45 1.61 10.39
N LEU A 106 -3.49 2.16 9.75
CA LEU A 106 -4.40 1.38 8.94
C LEU A 106 -3.67 0.69 7.78
N TYR A 107 -2.74 1.39 7.11
CA TYR A 107 -1.91 0.80 6.07
C TYR A 107 -1.13 -0.42 6.58
N HIS A 108 -0.37 -0.27 7.65
CA HIS A 108 0.44 -1.37 8.20
C HIS A 108 -0.43 -2.54 8.68
N PHE A 109 -1.59 -2.25 9.30
CA PHE A 109 -2.55 -3.28 9.70
C PHE A 109 -3.08 -4.05 8.48
N LEU A 110 -3.55 -3.35 7.45
CA LEU A 110 -4.04 -3.98 6.21
C LEU A 110 -2.92 -4.71 5.46
N LYS A 111 -1.70 -4.20 5.51
CA LYS A 111 -0.52 -4.86 4.93
C LYS A 111 -0.17 -6.17 5.66
N TRP A 112 -0.30 -6.19 6.99
CA TRP A 112 -0.19 -7.42 7.76
C TRP A 112 -1.27 -8.43 7.39
N GLN A 113 -2.48 -7.97 7.14
CA GLN A 113 -3.64 -8.78 6.79
C GLN A 113 -3.80 -9.02 5.28
N GLU A 114 -2.82 -8.66 4.47
CA GLU A 114 -2.91 -8.69 3.00
C GLU A 114 -3.31 -10.06 2.43
N GLU A 115 -2.80 -11.15 2.99
CA GLU A 115 -3.17 -12.52 2.57
C GLU A 115 -4.66 -12.80 2.80
N TYR A 116 -5.24 -12.34 3.91
CA TYR A 116 -6.68 -12.47 4.18
C TYR A 116 -7.51 -11.57 3.28
N ILE A 117 -7.02 -10.38 2.93
CA ILE A 117 -7.66 -9.50 1.95
C ILE A 117 -7.63 -10.18 0.58
N MET A 118 -6.50 -10.74 0.18
CA MET A 118 -6.37 -11.51 -1.07
C MET A 118 -7.30 -12.74 -1.11
N ALA A 119 -7.57 -13.36 0.03
CA ALA A 119 -8.50 -14.48 0.13
C ALA A 119 -9.98 -14.10 -0.12
N LEU A 120 -10.33 -12.81 -0.06
CA LEU A 120 -11.67 -12.31 -0.41
C LEU A 120 -11.97 -12.35 -1.91
N ARG A 121 -10.96 -12.60 -2.74
CA ARG A 121 -11.11 -12.64 -4.20
C ARG A 121 -12.07 -13.74 -4.65
N ILE A 122 -12.89 -13.42 -5.64
CA ILE A 122 -13.81 -14.33 -6.31
C ILE A 122 -13.52 -14.36 -7.81
N GLY A 123 -13.77 -15.51 -8.45
CA GLY A 123 -13.52 -15.74 -9.87
C GLY A 123 -12.22 -16.50 -10.14
N SER A 124 -12.23 -17.39 -11.14
CA SER A 124 -11.10 -18.26 -11.48
C SER A 124 -10.20 -17.73 -12.61
N GLY A 125 -10.73 -16.87 -13.50
CA GLY A 125 -9.97 -16.33 -14.63
C GLY A 125 -9.40 -14.94 -14.34
N LEU A 126 -10.26 -13.98 -14.03
CA LEU A 126 -9.90 -12.64 -13.62
C LEU A 126 -10.49 -12.38 -12.22
N PRO A 127 -9.77 -12.79 -11.16
CA PRO A 127 -10.29 -12.64 -9.81
C PRO A 127 -10.46 -11.17 -9.45
N ASN A 128 -11.49 -10.87 -8.66
CA ASN A 128 -11.70 -9.54 -8.10
C ASN A 128 -12.19 -9.60 -6.65
N ILE A 129 -11.99 -8.52 -5.91
CA ILE A 129 -12.55 -8.28 -4.58
C ILE A 129 -13.71 -7.32 -4.70
N GLN A 130 -14.86 -7.69 -4.13
CA GLN A 130 -16.00 -6.81 -4.12
C GLN A 130 -15.89 -5.78 -2.99
N LYS A 131 -16.26 -4.54 -3.27
CA LYS A 131 -16.28 -3.44 -2.30
C LYS A 131 -17.04 -3.82 -1.01
N LYS A 132 -18.16 -4.54 -1.12
CA LYS A 132 -18.98 -4.98 0.02
C LYS A 132 -18.21 -5.89 1.00
N ASP A 133 -17.28 -6.70 0.49
CA ASP A 133 -16.50 -7.64 1.30
C ASP A 133 -15.37 -6.89 2.02
N LEU A 134 -14.71 -5.94 1.34
CA LEU A 134 -13.76 -5.02 1.98
C LEU A 134 -14.41 -4.17 3.07
N LEU A 135 -15.63 -3.66 2.83
CA LEU A 135 -16.37 -2.88 3.84
C LEU A 135 -16.61 -3.67 5.15
N ARG A 136 -16.69 -4.99 5.07
CA ARG A 136 -16.92 -5.89 6.21
C ARG A 136 -15.63 -6.39 6.85
N PHE A 137 -14.47 -6.12 6.24
CA PHE A 137 -13.18 -6.60 6.72
C PHE A 137 -12.91 -6.12 8.15
N PRO A 138 -12.55 -7.01 9.09
CA PRO A 138 -12.33 -6.64 10.48
C PRO A 138 -10.99 -5.92 10.64
N VAL A 139 -10.99 -4.84 11.40
CA VAL A 139 -9.80 -4.04 11.73
C VAL A 139 -9.75 -3.88 13.25
N ILE A 140 -8.64 -4.26 13.85
CA ILE A 140 -8.37 -3.98 15.27
C ILE A 140 -7.90 -2.53 15.36
N LEU A 141 -8.64 -1.69 16.08
CA LEU A 141 -8.37 -0.26 16.20
C LEU A 141 -8.07 0.12 17.66
N PRO A 142 -6.81 0.24 18.06
CA PRO A 142 -6.43 0.73 19.38
C PRO A 142 -6.54 2.26 19.46
N THR A 143 -6.26 2.83 20.63
CA THR A 143 -6.22 4.29 20.80
C THR A 143 -5.19 4.93 19.88
N ILE A 144 -5.40 6.20 19.49
CA ILE A 144 -4.47 6.92 18.61
C ILE A 144 -3.04 6.96 19.16
N ALA A 145 -2.89 7.03 20.49
CA ALA A 145 -1.58 6.97 21.15
C ALA A 145 -0.87 5.63 20.95
N GLN A 146 -1.60 4.52 21.01
CA GLN A 146 -1.06 3.18 20.73
C GLN A 146 -0.75 3.02 19.24
N GLN A 147 -1.61 3.51 18.34
CA GLN A 147 -1.35 3.53 16.90
C GLN A 147 -0.03 4.26 16.60
N ASN A 148 0.16 5.46 17.14
CA ASN A 148 1.37 6.25 16.93
C ASN A 148 2.63 5.56 17.45
N LYS A 149 2.54 4.85 18.57
CA LYS A 149 3.66 4.06 19.10
C LYS A 149 4.02 2.91 18.15
N ILE A 150 3.03 2.19 17.62
CA ILE A 150 3.24 1.11 16.65
C ILE A 150 3.90 1.67 15.38
N ILE A 151 3.34 2.76 14.84
CA ILE A 151 3.87 3.42 13.63
C ILE A 151 5.32 3.84 13.83
N SER A 152 5.65 4.48 14.95
CA SER A 152 7.01 4.95 15.20
C SER A 152 8.05 3.82 15.16
N ILE A 153 7.70 2.65 15.68
CA ILE A 153 8.57 1.47 15.63
C ILE A 153 8.70 0.94 14.20
N LEU A 154 7.59 0.79 13.49
CA LEU A 154 7.56 0.27 12.12
C LEU A 154 8.33 1.19 11.17
N SER A 155 8.08 2.50 11.22
CA SER A 155 8.77 3.49 10.38
C SER A 155 10.28 3.52 10.64
N ALA A 156 10.71 3.47 11.91
CA ALA A 156 12.13 3.46 12.24
C ALA A 156 12.84 2.21 11.67
N ILE A 157 12.16 1.07 11.66
CA ILE A 157 12.71 -0.17 11.08
C ILE A 157 12.72 -0.10 9.55
N GLU A 158 11.66 0.44 8.93
CA GLU A 158 11.61 0.63 7.47
C GLU A 158 12.70 1.57 6.98
N GLU A 159 12.91 2.71 7.66
CA GLU A 159 13.99 3.65 7.36
C GLU A 159 15.37 2.96 7.45
N LYS A 160 15.59 2.18 8.51
CA LYS A 160 16.83 1.43 8.66
C LYS A 160 17.04 0.44 7.52
N VAL A 161 16.03 -0.33 7.16
CA VAL A 161 16.10 -1.30 6.04
C VAL A 161 16.40 -0.59 4.72
N LEU A 162 15.76 0.54 4.43
CA LEU A 162 16.02 1.33 3.23
C LEU A 162 17.45 1.89 3.20
N CYS A 163 17.96 2.35 4.34
CA CYS A 163 19.34 2.80 4.48
C CYS A 163 20.33 1.67 4.16
N GLU A 164 20.14 0.49 4.76
CA GLU A 164 20.99 -0.69 4.53
C GLU A 164 20.98 -1.15 3.05
N ILE A 165 19.81 -1.14 2.41
CA ILE A 165 19.67 -1.43 0.98
C ILE A 165 20.47 -0.43 0.13
N SER A 166 20.40 0.86 0.47
CA SER A 166 21.12 1.92 -0.24
C SER A 166 22.63 1.77 -0.10
N ILE A 167 23.12 1.49 1.13
CA ILE A 167 24.54 1.22 1.40
C ILE A 167 25.01 0.01 0.61
N THR A 168 24.23 -1.08 0.61
CA THR A 168 24.57 -2.30 -0.12
C THR A 168 24.70 -2.05 -1.62
N LYS A 169 23.76 -1.31 -2.23
CA LYS A 169 23.82 -0.92 -3.65
C LYS A 169 25.08 -0.09 -3.95
N TYR A 170 25.43 0.82 -3.06
CA TYR A 170 26.63 1.65 -3.22
C TYR A 170 27.91 0.82 -3.16
N ILE A 171 28.02 -0.10 -2.21
CA ILE A 171 29.17 -1.01 -2.07
C ILE A 171 29.31 -1.91 -3.32
N ILE A 172 28.19 -2.43 -3.86
CA ILE A 172 28.21 -3.22 -5.10
C ILE A 172 28.77 -2.39 -6.26
N LYS A 173 28.29 -1.15 -6.45
CA LYS A 173 28.81 -0.25 -7.47
C LYS A 173 30.31 0.04 -7.32
N GLN A 174 30.77 0.28 -6.09
CA GLN A 174 32.21 0.49 -5.83
C GLN A 174 33.05 -0.75 -6.16
N LYS A 175 32.55 -1.94 -5.78
CA LYS A 175 33.21 -3.21 -6.12
C LYS A 175 33.34 -3.37 -7.65
N GLU A 176 32.26 -3.14 -8.39
CA GLU A 176 32.27 -3.22 -9.87
C GLU A 176 33.27 -2.25 -10.48
N TYR A 177 33.28 -1.00 -10.00
CA TYR A 177 34.25 0.00 -10.43
C TYR A 177 35.70 -0.44 -10.17
N LEU A 178 36.02 -0.88 -8.97
CA LEU A 178 37.37 -1.34 -8.63
C LEU A 178 37.82 -2.55 -9.48
N LEU A 179 36.91 -3.51 -9.72
CA LEU A 179 37.18 -4.65 -10.58
C LEU A 179 37.47 -4.20 -12.02
N SER A 180 36.72 -3.23 -12.53
CA SER A 180 36.97 -2.68 -13.88
C SER A 180 38.34 -1.98 -14.02
N GLN A 181 38.89 -1.46 -12.92
CA GLN A 181 40.24 -0.85 -12.92
C GLN A 181 41.37 -1.89 -12.82
N LEU A 182 41.08 -3.08 -12.33
CA LEU A 182 42.09 -4.12 -12.15
C LEU A 182 42.31 -5.02 -13.38
N PHE A 183 41.36 -5.01 -14.31
CA PHE A 183 41.34 -5.88 -15.50
C PHE A 183 41.37 -5.08 -16.81
N ILE A 184 41.97 -3.89 -16.81
CA ILE A 184 42.31 -3.12 -18.02
C ILE A 184 43.68 -3.54 -18.54
#